data_428e095f34a3540bb79c6a75da10b84a
#
_entry.id   428e095f34a3540bb79c6a75da10b84a
#
_cell.length_a   1.000
_cell.length_b   1.000
_cell.length_c   1.000
_cell.angle_alpha   90.00
_cell.angle_beta   90.00
_cell.angle_gamma   90.00
#
_symmetry.space_group_name_H-M   'P 1'
#
loop_
_entity.id
_entity.type
_entity.pdbx_description
1 polymer ?
#
loop_
_entity_poly.entity_id
_entity_poly.type
_entity_poly.pdbx_seq_one_letter_code
_entity_poly.pdbx_strand_id
1 'polypeptide(L)'
;MQQTSVTGMPLPHEDKEGLPIPVTIPIALGSRTRAVFTTRLGGISEGSFASLNLGGRAGDSSEAVASNRAALQRALQADLSLVAQVHGKEVFDADSAVNSWNSAYGFDATGFAHTDVRIEADAQVTTACSLALGMFAADCLPVLLADDQAGVIAAAHCGRKGLMAGVLDSAIEAMCKKGAEISRIAAVLGPCICGDCYEVGEDIALDFERRYPQTVTKTRFGGLGIDIAEAARIDLALAGVTDIVDALPRVTAATQYLSDDEELRTICQVDGEGAVLKERLQDLRNPMCTLENPLWYSHRRAALAGKTHEGRLLALIVKDN
;
A
#
# COMPACT_ATOMS: atom_id res chain seq x y z
N MET A 1 37.34 16.83 3.78
CA MET A 1 36.36 16.25 4.71
C MET A 1 35.99 14.88 4.18
N GLN A 2 36.49 13.82 4.82
CA GLN A 2 36.16 12.45 4.45
C GLN A 2 34.72 12.18 4.92
N GLN A 3 33.84 11.87 3.98
CA GLN A 3 32.53 11.30 4.31
C GLN A 3 32.78 9.89 4.86
N THR A 4 32.57 9.74 6.15
CA THR A 4 32.43 8.42 6.79
C THR A 4 31.16 7.80 6.25
N SER A 5 31.29 6.81 5.35
CA SER A 5 30.19 5.93 4.98
C SER A 5 29.76 5.17 6.25
N VAL A 6 28.56 5.45 6.73
CA VAL A 6 27.91 4.57 7.69
C VAL A 6 27.53 3.31 6.91
N THR A 7 28.39 2.31 6.90
CA THR A 7 28.02 0.96 6.47
C THR A 7 26.99 0.47 7.50
N GLY A 8 25.71 0.54 7.15
CA GLY A 8 24.65 -0.03 7.94
C GLY A 8 24.92 -1.53 8.12
N MET A 9 24.67 -2.06 9.32
CA MET A 9 24.62 -3.51 9.49
C MET A 9 23.49 -4.04 8.59
N PRO A 10 23.73 -5.16 7.87
CA PRO A 10 22.68 -5.77 7.06
C PRO A 10 21.46 -6.06 7.96
N LEU A 11 20.26 -5.78 7.43
CA LEU A 11 19.03 -6.14 8.14
C LEU A 11 18.94 -7.66 8.25
N PRO A 12 18.58 -8.20 9.42
CA PRO A 12 18.32 -9.63 9.53
C PRO A 12 17.04 -9.95 8.73
N HIS A 13 17.08 -10.97 7.89
CA HIS A 13 15.93 -11.44 7.12
C HIS A 13 15.03 -12.39 7.89
N GLU A 14 15.56 -12.99 8.96
CA GLU A 14 14.87 -13.94 9.84
C GLU A 14 15.13 -13.58 11.30
N ASP A 15 14.15 -13.85 12.14
CA ASP A 15 14.30 -13.74 13.58
C ASP A 15 15.03 -14.96 14.16
N LYS A 16 15.18 -15.03 15.49
CA LYS A 16 15.85 -16.12 16.19
C LYS A 16 15.16 -17.49 16.05
N GLU A 17 13.91 -17.46 15.60
CA GLU A 17 13.05 -18.64 15.40
C GLU A 17 13.01 -19.07 13.92
N GLY A 18 13.76 -18.37 13.04
CA GLY A 18 13.78 -18.62 11.60
C GLY A 18 12.53 -18.11 10.88
N LEU A 19 11.83 -17.14 11.48
CA LEU A 19 10.65 -16.54 10.86
C LEU A 19 11.00 -15.27 10.10
N PRO A 20 10.32 -14.99 8.99
CA PRO A 20 10.61 -13.80 8.18
C PRO A 20 10.37 -12.50 8.96
N ILE A 21 11.22 -11.50 8.71
CA ILE A 21 11.12 -10.16 9.30
C ILE A 21 10.69 -9.17 8.22
N PRO A 22 9.41 -8.79 8.16
CA PRO A 22 8.92 -7.84 7.18
C PRO A 22 9.60 -6.47 7.30
N VAL A 23 10.10 -5.93 6.19
CA VAL A 23 10.64 -4.57 6.14
C VAL A 23 9.50 -3.60 5.86
N THR A 24 9.20 -2.70 6.82
CA THR A 24 8.07 -1.80 6.80
C THR A 24 8.48 -0.34 7.05
N ILE A 25 7.66 0.59 6.59
CA ILE A 25 7.86 2.03 6.77
C ILE A 25 6.66 2.59 7.56
N PRO A 26 6.82 2.84 8.88
CA PRO A 26 5.76 3.39 9.71
C PRO A 26 5.67 4.91 9.58
N ILE A 27 4.44 5.42 9.57
CA ILE A 27 4.08 6.86 9.55
C ILE A 27 3.11 7.12 10.70
N ALA A 28 3.43 8.02 11.60
CA ALA A 28 2.51 8.43 12.67
C ALA A 28 1.37 9.27 12.08
N LEU A 29 0.13 8.95 12.46
CA LEU A 29 -1.08 9.72 12.13
C LEU A 29 -1.76 10.33 13.37
N GLY A 30 -1.28 10.00 14.54
CA GLY A 30 -1.76 10.47 15.82
C GLY A 30 -0.90 9.94 16.95
N SER A 31 -1.36 10.08 18.18
CA SER A 31 -0.65 9.60 19.37
C SER A 31 -0.71 8.09 19.52
N ARG A 32 -1.78 7.46 19.01
CA ARG A 32 -2.04 6.01 19.08
C ARG A 32 -2.25 5.38 17.74
N THR A 33 -2.25 6.16 16.65
CA THR A 33 -2.56 5.68 15.31
C THR A 33 -1.34 5.80 14.41
N ARG A 34 -1.02 4.71 13.71
CA ARG A 34 0.04 4.69 12.70
C ARG A 34 -0.43 4.04 11.40
N ALA A 35 0.01 4.60 10.31
CA ALA A 35 0.03 3.95 9.00
C ALA A 35 1.33 3.15 8.85
N VAL A 36 1.29 2.06 8.09
CA VAL A 36 2.45 1.23 7.80
C VAL A 36 2.43 0.82 6.34
N PHE A 37 3.48 1.15 5.60
CA PHE A 37 3.67 0.64 4.25
C PHE A 37 4.64 -0.53 4.28
N THR A 38 4.23 -1.69 3.76
CA THR A 38 5.16 -2.81 3.58
C THR A 38 6.01 -2.57 2.33
N THR A 39 7.25 -3.01 2.37
CA THR A 39 8.08 -3.12 1.17
C THR A 39 7.93 -4.53 0.57
N ARG A 40 8.66 -4.82 -0.50
CA ARG A 40 8.75 -6.19 -1.03
C ARG A 40 9.82 -7.06 -0.34
N LEU A 41 10.41 -6.58 0.78
CA LEU A 41 11.53 -7.22 1.48
C LEU A 41 11.12 -7.89 2.77
N GLY A 42 11.89 -8.91 3.18
CA GLY A 42 11.73 -9.61 4.45
C GLY A 42 10.61 -10.64 4.44
N GLY A 43 10.38 -11.32 3.32
CA GLY A 43 9.44 -12.42 3.18
C GLY A 43 10.07 -13.69 2.64
N ILE A 44 9.24 -14.70 2.35
CA ILE A 44 9.68 -16.01 1.86
C ILE A 44 9.12 -16.37 0.47
N SER A 45 8.38 -15.49 -0.17
CA SER A 45 7.90 -15.72 -1.53
C SER A 45 9.06 -15.64 -2.53
N GLU A 46 8.95 -16.37 -3.66
CA GLU A 46 10.02 -16.52 -4.64
C GLU A 46 9.62 -15.97 -6.02
N GLY A 47 10.58 -15.88 -6.92
CA GLY A 47 10.37 -15.51 -8.33
C GLY A 47 9.75 -14.12 -8.51
N SER A 48 8.66 -14.03 -9.25
CA SER A 48 7.92 -12.77 -9.48
C SER A 48 7.28 -12.19 -8.21
N PHE A 49 7.20 -12.98 -7.15
CA PHE A 49 6.60 -12.63 -5.85
C PHE A 49 7.63 -12.29 -4.77
N ALA A 50 8.93 -12.37 -5.10
CA ALA A 50 10.01 -12.17 -4.12
C ALA A 50 10.00 -10.74 -3.55
N SER A 51 10.05 -10.65 -2.23
CA SER A 51 10.00 -11.72 -1.23
C SER A 51 8.77 -11.62 -0.32
N LEU A 52 8.35 -10.42 0.08
CA LEU A 52 7.21 -10.16 0.98
C LEU A 52 5.92 -9.95 0.17
N ASN A 53 5.51 -10.97 -0.59
CA ASN A 53 4.19 -10.92 -1.23
C ASN A 53 3.10 -11.19 -0.19
N LEU A 54 2.09 -10.31 -0.16
CA LEU A 54 0.96 -10.37 0.76
C LEU A 54 -0.36 -10.66 0.03
N GLY A 55 -0.34 -10.65 -1.33
CA GLY A 55 -1.49 -10.93 -2.17
C GLY A 55 -1.65 -12.42 -2.47
N GLY A 56 -2.80 -13.01 -2.14
CA GLY A 56 -3.03 -14.44 -2.27
C GLY A 56 -3.65 -14.90 -3.59
N ARG A 57 -3.93 -14.00 -4.55
CA ARG A 57 -4.72 -14.34 -5.75
C ARG A 57 -3.94 -14.31 -7.06
N ALA A 58 -2.66 -14.05 -7.02
CA ALA A 58 -1.82 -13.89 -8.20
C ALA A 58 -1.05 -15.17 -8.60
N GLY A 59 -1.22 -16.28 -7.88
CA GLY A 59 -0.58 -17.56 -8.21
C GLY A 59 0.69 -17.87 -7.42
N ASP A 60 0.97 -17.14 -6.34
CA ASP A 60 2.03 -17.48 -5.38
C ASP A 60 1.63 -18.68 -4.50
N SER A 61 2.59 -19.29 -3.81
CA SER A 61 2.33 -20.33 -2.81
C SER A 61 1.43 -19.80 -1.69
N SER A 62 0.36 -20.52 -1.40
CA SER A 62 -0.55 -20.17 -0.29
C SER A 62 0.14 -20.21 1.05
N GLU A 63 1.08 -21.12 1.24
CA GLU A 63 1.88 -21.27 2.45
C GLU A 63 2.83 -20.08 2.63
N ALA A 64 3.48 -19.62 1.55
CA ALA A 64 4.36 -18.45 1.58
C ALA A 64 3.59 -17.18 1.92
N VAL A 65 2.46 -16.94 1.26
CA VAL A 65 1.61 -15.78 1.55
C VAL A 65 1.07 -15.81 2.98
N ALA A 66 0.61 -16.96 3.47
CA ALA A 66 0.13 -17.10 4.84
C ALA A 66 1.24 -16.85 5.87
N SER A 67 2.45 -17.34 5.62
CA SER A 67 3.64 -17.10 6.45
C SER A 67 4.02 -15.62 6.47
N ASN A 68 4.06 -14.95 5.30
CA ASN A 68 4.34 -13.53 5.19
C ASN A 68 3.32 -12.68 5.96
N ARG A 69 2.02 -12.99 5.83
CA ARG A 69 0.95 -12.30 6.57
C ARG A 69 1.06 -12.51 8.08
N ALA A 70 1.35 -13.75 8.53
CA ALA A 70 1.56 -14.05 9.95
C ALA A 70 2.81 -13.34 10.50
N ALA A 71 3.88 -13.23 9.72
CA ALA A 71 5.06 -12.45 10.09
C ALA A 71 4.72 -10.96 10.25
N LEU A 72 3.93 -10.40 9.32
CA LEU A 72 3.48 -9.01 9.37
C LEU A 72 2.58 -8.76 10.59
N GLN A 73 1.64 -9.65 10.89
CA GLN A 73 0.79 -9.60 12.08
C GLN A 73 1.64 -9.54 13.37
N ARG A 74 2.66 -10.40 13.49
CA ARG A 74 3.59 -10.38 14.64
C ARG A 74 4.36 -9.06 14.73
N ALA A 75 4.87 -8.55 13.60
CA ALA A 75 5.63 -7.30 13.57
C ALA A 75 4.77 -6.08 13.96
N LEU A 76 3.49 -6.09 13.60
CA LEU A 76 2.53 -5.05 13.93
C LEU A 76 1.98 -5.17 15.35
N GLN A 77 2.03 -6.35 15.96
CA GLN A 77 1.32 -6.72 17.19
C GLN A 77 -0.19 -6.46 17.07
N ALA A 78 -0.76 -6.77 15.91
CA ALA A 78 -2.15 -6.54 15.57
C ALA A 78 -2.65 -7.58 14.58
N ASP A 79 -3.91 -7.99 14.72
CA ASP A 79 -4.56 -8.82 13.72
C ASP A 79 -4.81 -8.04 12.42
N LEU A 80 -4.86 -8.74 11.31
CA LEU A 80 -5.11 -8.14 10.00
C LEU A 80 -6.58 -8.28 9.61
N SER A 81 -7.16 -7.23 9.04
CA SER A 81 -8.44 -7.29 8.32
C SER A 81 -8.20 -7.07 6.83
N LEU A 82 -8.53 -8.08 6.02
CA LEU A 82 -8.30 -8.10 4.58
C LEU A 82 -9.60 -8.40 3.83
N VAL A 83 -9.86 -7.63 2.76
CA VAL A 83 -11.06 -7.75 1.91
C VAL A 83 -10.68 -7.94 0.45
N ALA A 84 -11.64 -8.43 -0.36
CA ALA A 84 -11.48 -8.60 -1.80
C ALA A 84 -11.73 -7.28 -2.52
N GLN A 85 -10.67 -6.56 -2.90
CA GLN A 85 -10.74 -5.31 -3.64
C GLN A 85 -11.21 -5.55 -5.09
N VAL A 86 -12.21 -4.80 -5.52
CA VAL A 86 -12.86 -4.92 -6.84
C VAL A 86 -12.85 -3.60 -7.63
N HIS A 87 -12.15 -2.59 -7.15
CA HIS A 87 -12.09 -1.23 -7.69
C HIS A 87 -13.46 -0.49 -7.65
N GLY A 88 -14.27 -0.80 -6.64
CA GLY A 88 -15.54 -0.17 -6.35
C GLY A 88 -15.42 0.95 -5.30
N LYS A 89 -16.48 1.15 -4.52
CA LYS A 89 -16.54 2.13 -3.44
C LYS A 89 -17.15 1.58 -2.15
N GLU A 90 -17.48 0.30 -2.12
CA GLU A 90 -18.09 -0.32 -0.95
C GLU A 90 -17.12 -0.31 0.24
N VAL A 91 -17.68 -0.06 1.42
CA VAL A 91 -16.95 0.04 2.68
C VAL A 91 -17.32 -1.12 3.59
N PHE A 92 -16.34 -1.88 4.02
CA PHE A 92 -16.51 -2.93 5.01
C PHE A 92 -16.34 -2.36 6.43
N ASP A 93 -17.35 -2.57 7.27
CA ASP A 93 -17.27 -2.31 8.71
C ASP A 93 -16.57 -3.49 9.41
N ALA A 94 -15.28 -3.33 9.70
CA ALA A 94 -14.48 -4.40 10.29
C ALA A 94 -14.83 -4.69 11.76
N ASP A 95 -15.53 -3.78 12.47
CA ASP A 95 -16.03 -4.06 13.82
C ASP A 95 -17.03 -5.22 13.83
N SER A 96 -17.73 -5.44 12.71
CA SER A 96 -18.64 -6.58 12.55
C SER A 96 -17.93 -7.94 12.53
N ALA A 97 -16.62 -7.97 12.24
CA ALA A 97 -15.81 -9.16 12.11
C ALA A 97 -14.84 -9.39 13.28
N VAL A 98 -14.78 -8.49 14.27
CA VAL A 98 -13.78 -8.54 15.37
C VAL A 98 -13.74 -9.87 16.13
N ASN A 99 -14.81 -10.66 16.12
CA ASN A 99 -14.85 -11.98 16.77
C ASN A 99 -14.92 -13.13 15.75
N SER A 100 -14.67 -12.85 14.47
CA SER A 100 -14.83 -13.81 13.37
C SER A 100 -13.51 -14.12 12.69
N TRP A 101 -12.44 -14.32 13.48
CA TRP A 101 -11.13 -14.67 12.93
C TRP A 101 -11.20 -16.01 12.20
N ASN A 102 -10.77 -16.04 10.96
CA ASN A 102 -10.83 -17.20 10.07
C ASN A 102 -9.47 -17.57 9.48
N SER A 103 -8.40 -16.93 9.97
CA SER A 103 -7.02 -17.25 9.61
C SER A 103 -6.09 -17.05 10.79
N ALA A 104 -4.86 -17.58 10.69
CA ALA A 104 -3.84 -17.45 11.73
C ALA A 104 -3.33 -16.00 11.92
N TYR A 105 -3.62 -15.11 10.98
CA TYR A 105 -3.21 -13.69 11.01
C TYR A 105 -4.39 -12.73 11.20
N GLY A 106 -5.62 -13.23 11.42
CA GLY A 106 -6.79 -12.41 11.68
C GLY A 106 -7.96 -12.71 10.74
N PHE A 107 -8.63 -11.68 10.23
CA PHE A 107 -9.81 -11.81 9.36
C PHE A 107 -9.40 -11.71 7.89
N ASP A 108 -9.63 -12.80 7.12
CA ASP A 108 -9.37 -12.85 5.69
C ASP A 108 -10.66 -13.13 4.90
N ALA A 109 -11.20 -12.11 4.29
CA ALA A 109 -12.36 -12.18 3.42
C ALA A 109 -12.00 -11.97 1.93
N THR A 110 -10.74 -12.23 1.56
CA THR A 110 -10.28 -12.08 0.17
C THR A 110 -10.68 -13.25 -0.73
N GLY A 111 -11.19 -14.34 -0.15
CA GLY A 111 -11.41 -15.62 -0.84
C GLY A 111 -10.12 -16.37 -1.14
N PHE A 112 -9.06 -16.12 -0.33
CA PHE A 112 -7.79 -16.82 -0.35
C PHE A 112 -7.73 -17.86 0.79
N ALA A 113 -6.85 -18.88 0.64
CA ALA A 113 -6.56 -19.89 1.66
C ALA A 113 -7.77 -20.69 2.16
N HIS A 114 -8.67 -21.08 1.24
CA HIS A 114 -9.82 -21.95 1.55
C HIS A 114 -10.85 -21.35 2.52
N THR A 115 -10.90 -20.02 2.64
CA THR A 115 -11.99 -19.36 3.35
C THR A 115 -13.22 -19.27 2.44
N ASP A 116 -14.38 -19.73 2.91
CA ASP A 116 -15.66 -19.59 2.21
C ASP A 116 -16.20 -18.15 2.24
N VAL A 117 -15.53 -17.29 3.00
CA VAL A 117 -15.93 -15.90 3.20
C VAL A 117 -15.21 -15.01 2.19
N ARG A 118 -15.95 -14.37 1.30
CA ARG A 118 -15.45 -13.33 0.41
C ARG A 118 -16.30 -12.08 0.56
N ILE A 119 -15.67 -11.00 1.01
CA ILE A 119 -16.32 -9.68 1.11
C ILE A 119 -15.66 -8.76 0.10
N GLU A 120 -16.44 -8.30 -0.85
CA GLU A 120 -16.00 -7.32 -1.85
C GLU A 120 -16.14 -5.92 -1.29
N ALA A 121 -15.01 -5.26 -1.09
CA ALA A 121 -14.97 -3.87 -0.62
C ALA A 121 -13.65 -3.22 -1.07
N ASP A 122 -13.68 -1.90 -1.25
CA ASP A 122 -12.51 -1.10 -1.59
C ASP A 122 -12.18 -0.06 -0.50
N ALA A 123 -12.91 -0.09 0.62
CA ALA A 123 -12.55 0.59 1.85
C ALA A 123 -12.92 -0.26 3.07
N GLN A 124 -12.28 0.02 4.19
CA GLN A 124 -12.58 -0.58 5.48
C GLN A 124 -12.58 0.50 6.56
N VAL A 125 -13.39 0.31 7.60
CA VAL A 125 -13.46 1.21 8.77
C VAL A 125 -13.56 0.40 10.05
N THR A 126 -12.92 0.87 11.14
CA THR A 126 -13.02 0.25 12.47
C THR A 126 -12.82 1.25 13.60
N THR A 127 -13.34 0.90 14.78
CA THR A 127 -13.01 1.53 16.06
C THR A 127 -12.18 0.61 16.96
N ALA A 128 -11.93 -0.62 16.54
CA ALA A 128 -11.16 -1.59 17.31
C ALA A 128 -9.67 -1.19 17.43
N CYS A 129 -9.08 -1.49 18.58
CA CYS A 129 -7.62 -1.44 18.76
C CYS A 129 -6.99 -2.75 18.33
N SER A 130 -5.70 -2.72 18.01
CA SER A 130 -4.92 -3.91 17.62
C SER A 130 -5.53 -4.70 16.44
N LEU A 131 -6.29 -4.00 15.58
CA LEU A 131 -6.80 -4.48 14.31
C LEU A 131 -6.26 -3.59 13.20
N ALA A 132 -5.42 -4.13 12.33
CA ALA A 132 -4.84 -3.42 11.20
C ALA A 132 -5.72 -3.60 9.96
N LEU A 133 -6.26 -2.51 9.42
CA LEU A 133 -6.97 -2.51 8.16
C LEU A 133 -5.97 -2.47 7.01
N GLY A 134 -5.96 -3.50 6.16
CA GLY A 134 -5.00 -3.64 5.06
C GLY A 134 -5.62 -3.40 3.69
N MET A 135 -4.93 -2.59 2.85
CA MET A 135 -5.23 -2.41 1.43
C MET A 135 -4.08 -2.91 0.58
N PHE A 136 -4.37 -3.84 -0.33
CA PHE A 136 -3.39 -4.34 -1.29
C PHE A 136 -3.09 -3.27 -2.35
N ALA A 137 -1.82 -3.14 -2.68
CA ALA A 137 -1.36 -2.23 -3.71
C ALA A 137 -0.25 -2.86 -4.57
N ALA A 138 -0.30 -2.56 -5.85
CA ALA A 138 0.76 -2.64 -6.85
C ALA A 138 0.33 -1.69 -7.97
N ASP A 139 0.57 -0.41 -7.77
CA ASP A 139 0.24 0.79 -8.54
C ASP A 139 -0.97 1.58 -8.06
N CYS A 140 -2.11 0.97 -7.68
CA CYS A 140 -3.23 1.72 -7.12
C CYS A 140 -2.84 2.41 -5.82
N LEU A 141 -3.39 3.60 -5.56
CA LEU A 141 -3.12 4.40 -4.39
C LEU A 141 -3.88 3.88 -3.16
N PRO A 142 -3.22 3.48 -2.08
CA PRO A 142 -3.88 3.33 -0.79
C PRO A 142 -3.94 4.68 -0.07
N VAL A 143 -5.11 5.02 0.49
CA VAL A 143 -5.29 6.18 1.37
C VAL A 143 -5.71 5.69 2.76
N LEU A 144 -5.00 6.12 3.78
CA LEU A 144 -5.22 5.72 5.16
C LEU A 144 -5.66 6.96 5.96
N LEU A 145 -6.73 6.82 6.74
CA LEU A 145 -7.45 7.91 7.38
C LEU A 145 -7.61 7.63 8.88
N ALA A 146 -7.43 8.63 9.71
CA ALA A 146 -7.59 8.52 11.17
C ALA A 146 -8.21 9.77 11.78
N ASP A 147 -9.23 9.60 12.62
CA ASP A 147 -9.56 10.52 13.70
C ASP A 147 -9.08 9.89 15.01
N ASP A 148 -7.86 10.27 15.44
CA ASP A 148 -7.19 9.70 16.61
C ASP A 148 -7.96 10.01 17.91
N GLN A 149 -8.68 11.16 17.97
CA GLN A 149 -9.49 11.55 19.11
C GLN A 149 -10.76 10.71 19.24
N ALA A 150 -11.47 10.47 18.13
CA ALA A 150 -12.64 9.59 18.11
C ALA A 150 -12.23 8.11 18.16
N GLY A 151 -10.96 7.80 17.86
CA GLY A 151 -10.46 6.44 17.76
C GLY A 151 -11.00 5.68 16.57
N VAL A 152 -11.34 6.39 15.48
CA VAL A 152 -11.86 5.81 14.24
C VAL A 152 -10.77 5.82 13.18
N ILE A 153 -10.52 4.67 12.55
CA ILE A 153 -9.57 4.54 11.45
C ILE A 153 -10.23 3.93 10.22
N ALA A 154 -9.74 4.30 9.04
CA ALA A 154 -10.18 3.73 7.78
C ALA A 154 -9.01 3.56 6.80
N ALA A 155 -9.16 2.59 5.89
CA ALA A 155 -8.26 2.37 4.78
C ALA A 155 -9.07 2.31 3.48
N ALA A 156 -8.61 2.97 2.42
CA ALA A 156 -9.28 3.01 1.12
C ALA A 156 -8.33 2.67 -0.02
N HIS A 157 -8.79 1.84 -0.95
CA HIS A 157 -8.11 1.49 -2.19
C HIS A 157 -8.53 2.44 -3.31
N CYS A 158 -7.74 3.46 -3.52
CA CYS A 158 -8.00 4.54 -4.47
C CYS A 158 -7.34 4.25 -5.84
N GLY A 159 -7.72 3.15 -6.47
CA GLY A 159 -7.45 2.94 -7.89
C GLY A 159 -8.27 3.92 -8.74
N ARG A 160 -7.89 4.13 -10.00
CA ARG A 160 -8.61 5.06 -10.91
C ARG A 160 -10.13 4.88 -10.88
N LYS A 161 -10.63 3.64 -10.98
CA LYS A 161 -12.08 3.37 -10.96
C LYS A 161 -12.71 3.67 -9.61
N GLY A 162 -12.04 3.35 -8.50
CA GLY A 162 -12.51 3.61 -7.15
C GLY A 162 -12.63 5.13 -6.87
N LEU A 163 -11.64 5.92 -7.29
CA LEU A 163 -11.71 7.39 -7.23
C LEU A 163 -12.91 7.93 -8.03
N MET A 164 -13.04 7.50 -9.29
CA MET A 164 -14.18 7.90 -10.12
C MET A 164 -15.54 7.51 -9.52
N ALA A 165 -15.59 6.44 -8.73
CA ALA A 165 -16.80 5.98 -8.04
C ALA A 165 -17.04 6.69 -6.70
N GLY A 166 -16.07 7.44 -6.14
CA GLY A 166 -16.18 8.15 -4.87
C GLY A 166 -15.86 7.29 -3.65
N VAL A 167 -14.81 6.44 -3.72
CA VAL A 167 -14.42 5.55 -2.62
C VAL A 167 -13.99 6.32 -1.36
N LEU A 168 -13.37 7.50 -1.52
CA LEU A 168 -12.96 8.34 -0.39
C LEU A 168 -14.16 8.97 0.31
N ASP A 169 -15.15 9.46 -0.44
CA ASP A 169 -16.39 9.97 0.13
C ASP A 169 -17.09 8.90 0.97
N SER A 170 -17.18 7.66 0.43
CA SER A 170 -17.77 6.52 1.12
C SER A 170 -17.00 6.16 2.40
N ALA A 171 -15.68 6.18 2.38
CA ALA A 171 -14.83 5.89 3.54
C ALA A 171 -15.02 6.96 4.64
N ILE A 172 -14.97 8.25 4.28
CA ILE A 172 -15.16 9.38 5.20
C ILE A 172 -16.56 9.35 5.81
N GLU A 173 -17.60 9.10 5.00
CA GLU A 173 -18.97 8.94 5.50
C GLU A 173 -19.08 7.81 6.52
N ALA A 174 -18.43 6.66 6.26
CA ALA A 174 -18.40 5.54 7.18
C ALA A 174 -17.66 5.88 8.49
N MET A 175 -16.57 6.64 8.44
CA MET A 175 -15.88 7.16 9.63
C MET A 175 -16.79 8.08 10.44
N CYS A 176 -17.49 9.02 9.79
CA CYS A 176 -18.43 9.93 10.45
C CYS A 176 -19.59 9.18 11.14
N LYS A 177 -20.13 8.13 10.53
CA LYS A 177 -21.15 7.25 11.14
C LYS A 177 -20.63 6.57 12.43
N LYS A 178 -19.30 6.40 12.57
CA LYS A 178 -18.65 5.87 13.77
C LYS A 178 -18.18 6.96 14.76
N GLY A 179 -18.54 8.23 14.51
CA GLY A 179 -18.25 9.34 15.41
C GLY A 179 -16.99 10.15 15.08
N ALA A 180 -16.36 9.91 13.94
CA ALA A 180 -15.29 10.79 13.48
C ALA A 180 -15.83 12.16 13.07
N GLU A 181 -15.03 13.20 13.29
CA GLU A 181 -15.28 14.56 12.81
C GLU A 181 -14.32 14.88 11.66
N ILE A 182 -14.85 15.33 10.53
CA ILE A 182 -14.06 15.58 9.30
C ILE A 182 -12.86 16.48 9.57
N SER A 183 -13.02 17.53 10.35
CA SER A 183 -11.97 18.49 10.71
C SER A 183 -10.81 17.91 11.53
N ARG A 184 -10.98 16.69 12.09
CA ARG A 184 -9.96 15.97 12.85
C ARG A 184 -9.37 14.79 12.09
N ILE A 185 -9.90 14.48 10.90
CA ILE A 185 -9.37 13.38 10.10
C ILE A 185 -8.02 13.79 9.54
N ALA A 186 -6.98 13.06 9.92
CA ALA A 186 -5.69 13.06 9.26
C ALA A 186 -5.64 11.97 8.20
N ALA A 187 -5.05 12.26 7.05
CA ALA A 187 -4.88 11.33 5.94
C ALA A 187 -3.39 11.13 5.61
N VAL A 188 -3.03 9.95 5.14
CA VAL A 188 -1.75 9.71 4.48
C VAL A 188 -1.98 8.93 3.19
N LEU A 189 -1.31 9.38 2.13
CA LEU A 189 -1.30 8.73 0.82
C LEU A 189 -0.10 7.77 0.77
N GLY A 190 -0.35 6.51 0.42
CA GLY A 190 0.71 5.51 0.30
C GLY A 190 1.37 5.49 -1.08
N PRO A 191 2.36 4.60 -1.27
CA PRO A 191 3.03 4.41 -2.56
C PRO A 191 2.03 4.00 -3.64
N CYS A 192 2.13 4.67 -4.80
CA CYS A 192 1.32 4.39 -5.98
C CYS A 192 2.09 4.73 -7.26
N ILE A 193 1.56 4.37 -8.41
CA ILE A 193 2.13 4.83 -9.68
C ILE A 193 1.89 6.33 -9.85
N CYS A 194 2.92 7.12 -10.14
CA CYS A 194 2.82 8.56 -10.32
C CYS A 194 2.31 8.96 -11.72
N GLY A 195 1.82 10.20 -11.86
CA GLY A 195 1.29 10.70 -13.12
C GLY A 195 2.28 10.64 -14.29
N ASP A 196 3.58 10.78 -14.01
CA ASP A 196 4.67 10.66 -15.00
C ASP A 196 4.82 9.24 -15.56
N CYS A 197 4.30 8.23 -14.83
CA CYS A 197 4.43 6.81 -15.15
C CYS A 197 3.10 6.13 -15.49
N TYR A 198 1.97 6.71 -15.09
CA TYR A 198 0.66 6.07 -15.27
C TYR A 198 0.02 6.46 -16.61
N GLU A 199 0.65 6.00 -17.69
CA GLU A 199 0.10 6.19 -19.04
C GLU A 199 -1.22 5.46 -19.23
N VAL A 200 -2.20 6.16 -19.82
CA VAL A 200 -3.55 5.67 -20.11
C VAL A 200 -3.98 6.09 -21.51
N GLY A 201 -5.03 5.47 -22.04
CA GLY A 201 -5.65 5.88 -23.30
C GLY A 201 -6.29 7.28 -23.21
N GLU A 202 -6.39 7.95 -24.34
CA GLU A 202 -6.93 9.33 -24.44
C GLU A 202 -8.34 9.44 -23.85
N ASP A 203 -9.23 8.50 -24.15
CA ASP A 203 -10.59 8.49 -23.61
C ASP A 203 -10.61 8.45 -22.07
N ILE A 204 -9.70 7.66 -21.47
CA ILE A 204 -9.56 7.56 -20.03
C ILE A 204 -9.02 8.87 -19.44
N ALA A 205 -8.01 9.47 -20.09
CA ALA A 205 -7.44 10.74 -19.65
C ALA A 205 -8.47 11.86 -19.67
N LEU A 206 -9.23 11.99 -20.77
CA LEU A 206 -10.28 12.99 -20.92
C LEU A 206 -11.43 12.82 -19.91
N ASP A 207 -11.83 11.58 -19.62
CA ASP A 207 -12.85 11.30 -18.62
C ASP A 207 -12.37 11.64 -17.20
N PHE A 208 -11.12 11.32 -16.91
CA PHE A 208 -10.47 11.63 -15.63
C PHE A 208 -10.31 13.14 -15.43
N GLU A 209 -9.89 13.88 -16.46
CA GLU A 209 -9.74 15.36 -16.43
C GLU A 209 -11.07 16.07 -16.15
N ARG A 210 -12.21 15.55 -16.66
CA ARG A 210 -13.52 16.16 -16.36
C ARG A 210 -13.89 16.06 -14.88
N ARG A 211 -13.49 14.98 -14.21
CA ARG A 211 -13.77 14.77 -12.77
C ARG A 211 -12.70 15.42 -11.89
N TYR A 212 -11.45 15.40 -12.34
CA TYR A 212 -10.27 15.87 -11.62
C TYR A 212 -9.43 16.80 -12.51
N PRO A 213 -9.83 18.07 -12.64
CA PRO A 213 -9.13 19.04 -13.49
C PRO A 213 -7.65 19.18 -13.09
N GLN A 214 -6.77 19.30 -14.08
CA GLN A 214 -5.32 19.49 -13.96
C GLN A 214 -4.57 18.25 -13.41
N THR A 215 -5.19 17.07 -13.43
CA THR A 215 -4.53 15.81 -13.04
C THR A 215 -4.05 14.98 -14.22
N VAL A 216 -4.37 15.40 -15.46
CA VAL A 216 -3.80 14.80 -16.66
C VAL A 216 -2.41 15.37 -16.92
N THR A 217 -1.44 14.48 -17.13
CA THR A 217 -0.03 14.81 -17.33
C THR A 217 0.46 14.28 -18.68
N LYS A 218 1.67 14.67 -19.07
CA LYS A 218 2.41 13.99 -20.14
C LYS A 218 3.41 13.04 -19.49
N THR A 219 3.30 11.74 -19.79
CA THR A 219 4.18 10.75 -19.22
C THR A 219 5.58 10.79 -19.81
N ARG A 220 6.55 10.19 -19.11
CA ARG A 220 7.92 9.97 -19.62
C ARG A 220 7.97 9.08 -20.86
N PHE A 221 6.91 8.34 -21.15
CA PHE A 221 6.77 7.48 -22.32
C PHE A 221 6.18 8.21 -23.52
N GLY A 222 5.72 9.46 -23.34
CA GLY A 222 5.23 10.37 -24.40
C GLY A 222 3.72 10.40 -24.57
N GLY A 223 2.97 9.49 -23.92
CA GLY A 223 1.50 9.48 -23.93
C GLY A 223 0.88 10.33 -22.82
N LEU A 224 -0.45 10.25 -22.68
CA LEU A 224 -1.20 10.90 -21.61
C LEU A 224 -1.14 10.06 -20.35
N GLY A 225 -0.90 10.70 -19.22
CA GLY A 225 -0.93 10.09 -17.89
C GLY A 225 -1.99 10.74 -17.01
N ILE A 226 -2.32 10.05 -15.92
CA ILE A 226 -3.21 10.58 -14.88
C ILE A 226 -2.54 10.51 -13.52
N ASP A 227 -2.70 11.56 -12.72
CA ASP A 227 -2.19 11.62 -11.34
C ASP A 227 -3.30 11.25 -10.35
N ILE A 228 -3.31 9.97 -9.92
CA ILE A 228 -4.30 9.47 -8.96
C ILE A 228 -4.04 9.97 -7.54
N ALA A 229 -2.81 10.35 -7.21
CA ALA A 229 -2.51 10.92 -5.90
C ALA A 229 -3.04 12.36 -5.79
N GLU A 230 -2.89 13.16 -6.84
CA GLU A 230 -3.48 14.50 -6.88
C GLU A 230 -5.01 14.44 -6.92
N ALA A 231 -5.60 13.53 -7.69
CA ALA A 231 -7.05 13.30 -7.68
C ALA A 231 -7.58 12.96 -6.27
N ALA A 232 -6.87 12.12 -5.52
CA ALA A 232 -7.24 11.82 -4.14
C ALA A 232 -7.12 13.05 -3.22
N ARG A 233 -6.12 13.92 -3.42
CA ARG A 233 -6.01 15.19 -2.68
C ARG A 233 -7.18 16.12 -2.95
N ILE A 234 -7.65 16.18 -4.20
CA ILE A 234 -8.84 16.95 -4.59
C ILE A 234 -10.08 16.41 -3.86
N ASP A 235 -10.32 15.08 -3.88
CA ASP A 235 -11.45 14.48 -3.17
C ASP A 235 -11.39 14.72 -1.65
N LEU A 236 -10.22 14.55 -1.02
CA LEU A 236 -10.02 14.83 0.40
C LEU A 236 -10.33 16.29 0.73
N ALA A 237 -9.83 17.24 -0.07
CA ALA A 237 -10.08 18.67 0.12
C ALA A 237 -11.55 19.02 -0.05
N LEU A 238 -12.24 18.45 -1.05
CA LEU A 238 -13.68 18.63 -1.27
C LEU A 238 -14.51 18.07 -0.11
N ALA A 239 -14.07 16.95 0.48
CA ALA A 239 -14.69 16.38 1.67
C ALA A 239 -14.37 17.17 2.96
N GLY A 240 -13.45 18.14 2.93
CA GLY A 240 -13.04 18.94 4.08
C GLY A 240 -11.90 18.34 4.91
N VAL A 241 -11.26 17.27 4.44
CA VAL A 241 -10.06 16.69 5.05
C VAL A 241 -8.83 17.45 4.55
N THR A 242 -8.24 18.26 5.42
CA THR A 242 -7.12 19.16 5.08
C THR A 242 -5.79 18.75 5.72
N ASP A 243 -5.82 17.89 6.72
CA ASP A 243 -4.60 17.36 7.37
C ASP A 243 -4.09 16.15 6.60
N ILE A 244 -3.10 16.39 5.72
CA ILE A 244 -2.46 15.34 4.92
C ILE A 244 -1.01 15.21 5.38
N VAL A 245 -0.70 14.09 6.05
CA VAL A 245 0.64 13.76 6.53
C VAL A 245 1.53 13.39 5.34
N ASP A 246 2.66 14.08 5.20
CA ASP A 246 3.62 13.81 4.13
C ASP A 246 4.52 12.61 4.48
N ALA A 247 4.33 11.51 3.76
CA ALA A 247 5.13 10.29 3.89
C ALA A 247 6.46 10.34 3.10
N LEU A 248 6.61 11.27 2.15
CA LEU A 248 7.75 11.32 1.23
C LEU A 248 9.12 11.36 1.95
N PRO A 249 9.33 12.17 3.01
CA PRO A 249 10.62 12.20 3.70
C PRO A 249 11.01 10.84 4.31
N ARG A 250 10.04 10.14 4.88
CA ARG A 250 10.25 8.80 5.47
C ARG A 250 10.57 7.76 4.41
N VAL A 251 9.80 7.75 3.32
CA VAL A 251 10.02 6.82 2.20
C VAL A 251 11.37 7.10 1.53
N THR A 252 11.72 8.38 1.34
CA THR A 252 13.03 8.76 0.80
C THR A 252 14.18 8.24 1.67
N ALA A 253 14.10 8.43 2.98
CA ALA A 253 15.12 7.95 3.91
C ALA A 253 15.21 6.41 3.91
N ALA A 254 14.08 5.70 3.86
CA ALA A 254 14.05 4.25 3.76
C ALA A 254 14.67 3.76 2.44
N THR A 255 14.35 4.42 1.31
CA THR A 255 14.91 4.08 0.00
C THR A 255 16.44 4.28 -0.01
N GLN A 256 16.94 5.37 0.58
CA GLN A 256 18.38 5.60 0.70
C GLN A 256 19.06 4.57 1.61
N TYR A 257 18.44 4.23 2.74
CA TYR A 257 18.96 3.23 3.67
C TYR A 257 19.06 1.84 3.02
N LEU A 258 18.05 1.47 2.22
CA LEU A 258 17.96 0.17 1.54
C LEU A 258 18.68 0.13 0.18
N SER A 259 19.37 1.20 -0.23
CA SER A 259 20.05 1.28 -1.52
C SER A 259 21.18 0.25 -1.70
N ASP A 260 21.77 -0.21 -0.60
CA ASP A 260 22.82 -1.23 -0.56
C ASP A 260 22.33 -2.57 0.03
N ASP A 261 21.02 -2.73 0.23
CA ASP A 261 20.43 -3.97 0.76
C ASP A 261 20.67 -5.16 -0.17
N GLU A 262 21.12 -6.28 0.38
CA GLU A 262 21.53 -7.46 -0.39
C GLU A 262 20.34 -8.21 -1.00
N GLU A 263 19.23 -8.30 -0.25
CA GLU A 263 17.99 -8.91 -0.73
C GLU A 263 17.43 -8.11 -1.89
N LEU A 264 17.31 -6.78 -1.74
CA LEU A 264 16.82 -5.91 -2.82
C LEU A 264 17.72 -5.99 -4.07
N ARG A 265 19.03 -6.05 -3.87
CA ARG A 265 19.99 -6.22 -4.97
C ARG A 265 19.77 -7.54 -5.70
N THR A 266 19.63 -8.63 -4.95
CA THR A 266 19.38 -9.97 -5.50
C THR A 266 18.06 -10.00 -6.27
N ILE A 267 16.99 -9.48 -5.69
CA ILE A 267 15.68 -9.38 -6.36
C ILE A 267 15.81 -8.63 -7.69
N CYS A 268 16.45 -7.45 -7.70
CA CYS A 268 16.60 -6.64 -8.91
C CYS A 268 17.51 -7.29 -9.98
N GLN A 269 18.34 -8.27 -9.62
CA GLN A 269 19.14 -9.03 -10.59
C GLN A 269 18.33 -10.13 -11.28
N VAL A 270 17.36 -10.72 -10.58
CA VAL A 270 16.65 -11.91 -11.08
C VAL A 270 15.19 -11.66 -11.45
N ASP A 271 14.63 -10.52 -11.05
CA ASP A 271 13.20 -10.24 -11.29
C ASP A 271 12.86 -9.97 -12.76
N GLY A 272 13.84 -9.69 -13.62
CA GLY A 272 13.63 -9.42 -15.04
C GLY A 272 12.83 -8.13 -15.33
N GLU A 273 12.68 -7.24 -14.33
CA GLU A 273 11.88 -6.01 -14.42
C GLU A 273 12.71 -4.77 -14.79
N GLY A 274 13.85 -4.94 -15.42
CA GLY A 274 14.70 -3.83 -15.88
C GLY A 274 16.17 -3.97 -15.44
N ALA A 275 16.83 -2.84 -15.26
CA ALA A 275 18.24 -2.76 -14.89
C ALA A 275 18.52 -3.23 -13.45
N VAL A 276 19.77 -3.40 -13.11
CA VAL A 276 20.22 -3.74 -11.75
C VAL A 276 19.89 -2.61 -10.76
N LEU A 277 19.83 -2.90 -9.48
CA LEU A 277 19.40 -1.97 -8.42
C LEU A 277 20.05 -0.59 -8.53
N LYS A 278 21.37 -0.52 -8.72
CA LYS A 278 22.10 0.74 -8.80
C LYS A 278 21.60 1.66 -9.92
N GLU A 279 21.31 1.10 -11.09
CA GLU A 279 20.80 1.85 -12.23
C GLU A 279 19.35 2.30 -12.01
N ARG A 280 18.49 1.40 -11.47
CA ARG A 280 17.12 1.76 -11.11
C ARG A 280 17.07 2.93 -10.14
N LEU A 281 17.96 2.96 -9.12
CA LEU A 281 18.01 4.04 -8.14
C LEU A 281 18.56 5.35 -8.71
N GLN A 282 19.42 5.29 -9.75
CA GLN A 282 19.88 6.49 -10.47
C GLN A 282 18.76 7.14 -11.28
N ASP A 283 17.84 6.34 -11.81
CA ASP A 283 16.69 6.82 -12.60
C ASP A 283 15.47 7.19 -11.74
N LEU A 284 15.54 6.94 -10.44
CA LEU A 284 14.46 7.20 -9.49
C LEU A 284 14.24 8.71 -9.31
N ARG A 285 13.06 9.20 -9.68
CA ARG A 285 12.65 10.61 -9.53
C ARG A 285 11.67 10.78 -8.39
N ASN A 286 10.78 9.79 -8.19
CA ASN A 286 9.76 9.83 -7.15
C ASN A 286 9.82 8.55 -6.29
N PRO A 287 10.35 8.61 -5.06
CA PRO A 287 10.42 7.46 -4.15
C PRO A 287 9.06 6.82 -3.83
N MET A 288 7.96 7.57 -3.94
CA MET A 288 6.60 7.05 -3.75
C MET A 288 6.07 6.32 -4.98
N CYS A 289 6.69 6.47 -6.16
CA CYS A 289 6.23 5.82 -7.37
C CYS A 289 6.55 4.33 -7.38
N THR A 290 5.52 3.51 -7.46
CA THR A 290 5.67 2.05 -7.47
C THR A 290 6.37 1.53 -8.72
N LEU A 291 6.20 2.19 -9.87
CA LEU A 291 6.90 1.82 -11.09
C LEU A 291 8.40 2.11 -11.01
N GLU A 292 8.78 3.25 -10.41
CA GLU A 292 10.18 3.68 -10.37
C GLU A 292 10.98 3.02 -9.24
N ASN A 293 10.40 2.98 -8.04
CA ASN A 293 11.10 2.54 -6.86
C ASN A 293 11.06 1.01 -6.73
N PRO A 294 12.21 0.33 -6.76
CA PRO A 294 12.29 -1.13 -6.67
C PRO A 294 11.87 -1.69 -5.31
N LEU A 295 11.68 -0.87 -4.27
CA LEU A 295 11.10 -1.29 -2.98
C LEU A 295 9.66 -1.74 -3.09
N TRP A 296 8.95 -1.37 -4.16
CA TRP A 296 7.54 -1.65 -4.33
C TRP A 296 7.29 -2.70 -5.42
N TYR A 297 6.23 -3.49 -5.27
CA TYR A 297 5.66 -4.21 -6.41
C TYR A 297 4.93 -3.22 -7.32
N SER A 298 4.97 -3.46 -8.63
CA SER A 298 4.26 -2.66 -9.62
C SER A 298 3.71 -3.56 -10.73
N HIS A 299 2.42 -3.51 -10.91
CA HIS A 299 1.73 -4.18 -12.02
C HIS A 299 2.22 -3.66 -13.37
N ARG A 300 2.36 -2.35 -13.50
CA ARG A 300 2.84 -1.71 -14.74
C ARG A 300 4.27 -2.12 -15.07
N ARG A 301 5.17 -2.14 -14.07
CA ARG A 301 6.56 -2.56 -14.28
C ARG A 301 6.63 -4.03 -14.66
N ALA A 302 5.88 -4.90 -14.00
CA ALA A 302 5.80 -6.32 -14.35
C ALA A 302 5.24 -6.52 -15.77
N ALA A 303 4.17 -5.82 -16.15
CA ALA A 303 3.61 -5.87 -17.49
C ALA A 303 4.57 -5.39 -18.58
N LEU A 304 5.33 -4.30 -18.34
CA LEU A 304 6.37 -3.82 -19.25
C LEU A 304 7.51 -4.83 -19.42
N ALA A 305 7.77 -5.63 -18.39
CA ALA A 305 8.73 -6.74 -18.42
C ALA A 305 8.17 -8.05 -19.02
N GLY A 306 6.95 -8.03 -19.53
CA GLY A 306 6.30 -9.20 -20.12
C GLY A 306 5.83 -10.26 -19.10
N LYS A 307 5.75 -9.91 -17.82
CA LYS A 307 5.25 -10.79 -16.77
C LYS A 307 3.72 -10.78 -16.70
N THR A 308 3.16 -11.91 -16.29
CA THR A 308 1.71 -12.08 -16.09
C THR A 308 1.30 -11.98 -14.62
N HIS A 309 2.29 -12.00 -13.71
CA HIS A 309 2.06 -12.03 -12.27
C HIS A 309 3.09 -11.16 -11.54
N GLU A 310 2.67 -10.55 -10.46
CA GLU A 310 3.49 -9.80 -9.54
C GLU A 310 2.93 -9.89 -8.12
N GLY A 311 3.77 -9.60 -7.11
CA GLY A 311 3.35 -9.52 -5.72
C GLY A 311 2.46 -8.31 -5.42
N ARG A 312 1.91 -8.27 -4.20
CA ARG A 312 1.14 -7.15 -3.66
C ARG A 312 1.74 -6.69 -2.35
N LEU A 313 1.86 -5.38 -2.22
CA LEU A 313 2.10 -4.70 -0.95
C LEU A 313 0.82 -4.65 -0.13
N LEU A 314 0.97 -4.38 1.17
CA LEU A 314 -0.10 -3.88 2.01
C LEU A 314 0.25 -2.47 2.52
N ALA A 315 -0.68 -1.56 2.36
CA ALA A 315 -0.73 -0.36 3.17
C ALA A 315 -1.74 -0.59 4.29
N LEU A 316 -1.31 -0.39 5.52
CA LEU A 316 -2.09 -0.72 6.71
C LEU A 316 -2.24 0.50 7.60
N ILE A 317 -3.36 0.56 8.30
CA ILE A 317 -3.56 1.49 9.40
C ILE A 317 -3.98 0.71 10.63
N VAL A 318 -3.38 1.04 11.77
CA VAL A 318 -3.64 0.37 13.04
C VAL A 318 -3.66 1.40 14.17
N LYS A 319 -4.57 1.17 15.11
CA LYS A 319 -4.65 1.90 16.37
C LYS A 319 -4.15 1.02 17.49
N ASP A 320 -3.16 1.51 18.23
CA ASP A 320 -2.63 0.87 19.41
C ASP A 320 -3.60 1.01 20.61
N ASN A 321 -3.46 0.16 21.63
CA ASN A 321 -4.28 0.18 22.84
C ASN A 321 -4.05 1.43 23.71
#